data_896e0624523cb00fc9f3789991eb6878
#
_entry.id   896e0624523cb00fc9f3789991eb6878
#
_cell.length_a   1.000
_cell.length_b   1.000
_cell.length_c   1.000
_cell.angle_alpha   90.00
_cell.angle_beta   90.00
_cell.angle_gamma   90.00
#
_symmetry.space_group_name_H-M   'P 1'
#
loop_
_entity.id
_entity.type
_entity.pdbx_description
1 polymer ?
#
loop_
_entity_poly.entity_id
_entity_poly.type
_entity_poly.pdbx_seq_one_letter_code
_entity_poly.pdbx_strand_id
1 'polypeptide(L)'
;IIVIGAYFGLLIAINLLSIPFELEEMPEKCPDDSMNCARMTLNLDISDSELNQAMEEWESTRGLTSSFEEGHIVDRTLFMQFPDDLFYENTCGNIEFHSQSRLGVGDMGVNQNRLDDLKGFLEQYDWSGETCQ
;
A
#
# COMPACT_ATOMS: atom_id res chain seq x y z
N ILE A 1 -24.89 -19.18 -11.31
CA ILE A 1 -23.90 -19.17 -12.39
C ILE A 1 -23.78 -17.76 -13.00
N ILE A 2 -24.89 -17.10 -13.37
CA ILE A 2 -24.88 -15.74 -13.96
C ILE A 2 -24.25 -14.71 -13.01
N VAL A 3 -24.61 -14.74 -11.73
CA VAL A 3 -24.08 -13.82 -10.70
C VAL A 3 -22.56 -14.00 -10.52
N ILE A 4 -22.11 -15.24 -10.50
CA ILE A 4 -20.68 -15.56 -10.38
C ILE A 4 -19.92 -15.04 -11.60
N GLY A 5 -20.45 -15.28 -12.81
CA GLY A 5 -19.85 -14.77 -14.04
C GLY A 5 -19.80 -13.25 -14.10
N ALA A 6 -20.84 -12.57 -13.64
CA ALA A 6 -20.89 -11.12 -13.56
C ALA A 6 -19.85 -10.56 -12.57
N TYR A 7 -19.68 -11.21 -11.43
CA TYR A 7 -18.66 -10.83 -10.46
C TYR A 7 -17.23 -10.93 -11.03
N PHE A 8 -16.89 -12.06 -11.65
CA PHE A 8 -15.58 -12.21 -12.28
C PHE A 8 -15.37 -11.23 -13.44
N GLY A 9 -16.41 -10.98 -14.24
CA GLY A 9 -16.37 -9.96 -15.28
C GLY A 9 -16.08 -8.58 -14.73
N LEU A 10 -16.67 -8.23 -13.59
CA LEU A 10 -16.41 -6.97 -12.90
C LEU A 10 -14.97 -6.87 -12.40
N LEU A 11 -14.44 -7.94 -11.80
CA LEU A 11 -13.05 -7.97 -11.35
C LEU A 11 -12.07 -7.76 -12.52
N ILE A 12 -12.32 -8.39 -13.65
CA ILE A 12 -11.51 -8.20 -14.86
C ILE A 12 -11.60 -6.75 -15.33
N ALA A 13 -12.80 -6.17 -15.39
CA ALA A 13 -12.99 -4.78 -15.78
C ALA A 13 -12.25 -3.80 -14.86
N ILE A 14 -12.32 -4.00 -13.56
CA ILE A 14 -11.60 -3.18 -12.57
C ILE A 14 -10.08 -3.24 -12.83
N ASN A 15 -9.54 -4.44 -13.04
CA ASN A 15 -8.12 -4.59 -13.32
C ASN A 15 -7.69 -3.87 -14.61
N LEU A 16 -8.46 -4.04 -15.69
CA LEU A 16 -8.17 -3.40 -16.97
C LEU A 16 -8.27 -1.87 -16.88
N LEU A 17 -9.29 -1.35 -16.20
CA LEU A 17 -9.51 0.10 -16.03
C LEU A 17 -8.46 0.74 -15.12
N SER A 18 -7.81 -0.04 -14.25
CA SER A 18 -6.79 0.49 -13.34
C SER A 18 -5.41 0.66 -13.99
N ILE A 19 -5.14 -0.01 -15.11
CA ILE A 19 -3.84 0.03 -15.78
C ILE A 19 -3.35 1.45 -16.07
N PRO A 20 -4.17 2.37 -16.64
CA PRO A 20 -3.71 3.72 -16.94
C PRO A 20 -3.35 4.56 -15.70
N PHE A 21 -3.76 4.13 -14.52
CA PHE A 21 -3.55 4.84 -13.25
C PHE A 21 -2.47 4.18 -12.37
N GLU A 22 -1.78 3.18 -12.90
CA GLU A 22 -0.67 2.54 -12.22
C GLU A 22 0.46 3.55 -12.01
N LEU A 23 0.95 3.61 -10.76
CA LEU A 23 2.07 4.46 -10.39
C LEU A 23 3.35 3.61 -10.40
N GLU A 24 4.38 4.11 -11.06
CA GLU A 24 5.69 3.44 -11.13
C GLU A 24 6.62 3.91 -10.01
N GLU A 25 6.44 5.14 -9.53
CA GLU A 25 7.28 5.76 -8.52
C GLU A 25 6.43 6.40 -7.43
N MET A 26 7.01 6.53 -6.23
CA MET A 26 6.35 7.19 -5.11
C MET A 26 6.13 8.67 -5.42
N PRO A 27 4.88 9.15 -5.41
CA PRO A 27 4.60 10.58 -5.56
C PRO A 27 5.15 11.40 -4.39
N GLU A 28 5.52 12.64 -4.66
CA GLU A 28 6.00 13.55 -3.61
C GLU A 28 4.90 13.96 -2.63
N LYS A 29 3.66 13.98 -3.10
CA LYS A 29 2.49 14.35 -2.30
C LYS A 29 1.23 13.69 -2.85
N CYS A 30 0.17 13.67 -2.04
CA CYS A 30 -1.15 13.31 -2.53
C CYS A 30 -1.65 14.35 -3.55
N PRO A 31 -2.41 13.94 -4.58
CA PRO A 31 -3.03 14.88 -5.50
C PRO A 31 -3.91 15.90 -4.76
N ASP A 32 -3.94 17.13 -5.24
CA ASP A 32 -4.78 18.19 -4.66
C ASP A 32 -6.26 17.76 -4.69
N ASP A 33 -7.00 18.06 -3.63
CA ASP A 33 -8.41 17.69 -3.46
C ASP A 33 -8.71 16.19 -3.55
N SER A 34 -7.69 15.35 -3.42
CA SER A 34 -7.84 13.90 -3.44
C SER A 34 -8.38 13.38 -2.11
N MET A 35 -9.39 12.50 -2.18
CA MET A 35 -9.92 11.77 -1.04
C MET A 35 -9.60 10.26 -1.13
N ASN A 36 -8.67 9.88 -2.00
CA ASN A 36 -8.26 8.48 -2.21
C ASN A 36 -6.75 8.29 -2.02
N CYS A 37 -6.15 9.11 -1.18
CA CYS A 37 -4.71 9.10 -0.91
C CYS A 37 -4.44 9.45 0.55
N ALA A 38 -3.43 8.84 1.13
CA ALA A 38 -2.94 9.14 2.46
C ALA A 38 -1.41 9.02 2.52
N ARG A 39 -0.79 9.78 3.40
CA ARG A 39 0.66 9.75 3.65
C ARG A 39 0.95 9.63 5.13
N MET A 40 2.11 9.06 5.45
CA MET A 40 2.56 8.89 6.82
C MET A 40 4.08 8.95 6.85
N THR A 41 4.62 9.54 7.92
CA THR A 41 6.06 9.51 8.21
C THR A 41 6.26 8.86 9.58
N LEU A 42 7.15 7.88 9.65
CA LEU A 42 7.56 7.26 10.90
C LEU A 42 9.02 7.62 11.20
N ASN A 43 9.29 8.00 12.45
CA ASN A 43 10.65 8.30 12.91
C ASN A 43 11.31 7.00 13.40
N LEU A 44 11.88 6.25 12.45
CA LEU A 44 12.59 5.01 12.71
C LEU A 44 13.92 5.03 11.94
N ASP A 45 14.99 4.66 12.64
CA ASP A 45 16.32 4.52 12.05
C ASP A 45 16.67 3.02 11.98
N ILE A 46 16.34 2.42 10.86
CA ILE A 46 16.49 0.98 10.61
C ILE A 46 17.13 0.74 9.26
N SER A 47 17.76 -0.41 9.09
CA SER A 47 18.36 -0.77 7.80
C SER A 47 17.29 -1.04 6.73
N ASP A 48 17.64 -0.79 5.47
CA ASP A 48 16.75 -1.09 4.33
C ASP A 48 16.37 -2.56 4.28
N SER A 49 17.32 -3.44 4.55
CA SER A 49 17.10 -4.88 4.55
C SER A 49 16.03 -5.30 5.57
N GLU A 50 16.12 -4.77 6.78
CA GLU A 50 15.16 -5.09 7.84
C GLU A 50 13.79 -4.45 7.57
N LEU A 51 13.78 -3.23 7.03
CA LEU A 51 12.53 -2.59 6.61
C LEU A 51 11.83 -3.41 5.52
N ASN A 52 12.55 -3.82 4.48
CA ASN A 52 11.98 -4.61 3.40
C ASN A 52 11.43 -5.94 3.91
N GLN A 53 12.13 -6.60 4.83
CA GLN A 53 11.65 -7.82 5.47
C GLN A 53 10.34 -7.58 6.24
N ALA A 54 10.29 -6.52 7.05
CA ALA A 54 9.09 -6.17 7.81
C ALA A 54 7.90 -5.85 6.89
N MET A 55 8.15 -5.12 5.80
CA MET A 55 7.12 -4.76 4.82
C MET A 55 6.58 -6.00 4.09
N GLU A 56 7.45 -6.94 3.72
CA GLU A 56 7.03 -8.22 3.13
C GLU A 56 6.20 -9.04 4.10
N GLU A 57 6.59 -9.09 5.37
CA GLU A 57 5.82 -9.79 6.41
C GLU A 57 4.44 -9.14 6.61
N TRP A 58 4.38 -7.80 6.62
CA TRP A 58 3.11 -7.11 6.70
C TRP A 58 2.23 -7.39 5.48
N GLU A 59 2.80 -7.32 4.27
CA GLU A 59 2.07 -7.63 3.03
C GLU A 59 1.46 -9.04 3.09
N SER A 60 2.19 -10.00 3.63
CA SER A 60 1.68 -11.38 3.77
C SER A 60 0.44 -11.50 4.66
N THR A 61 0.17 -10.52 5.52
CA THR A 61 -1.05 -10.45 6.33
C THR A 61 -2.25 -9.89 5.58
N ARG A 62 -2.03 -9.32 4.39
CA ARG A 62 -3.08 -8.73 3.56
C ARG A 62 -3.78 -9.81 2.73
N GLY A 63 -4.47 -9.43 1.69
CA GLY A 63 -5.21 -10.38 0.85
C GLY A 63 -4.31 -11.28 -0.01
N LEU A 64 -4.88 -12.38 -0.52
CA LEU A 64 -4.15 -13.32 -1.38
C LEU A 64 -3.68 -12.71 -2.70
N THR A 65 -4.25 -11.59 -3.09
CA THR A 65 -3.98 -10.91 -4.36
C THR A 65 -3.09 -9.68 -4.20
N SER A 66 -2.59 -9.42 -2.99
CA SER A 66 -1.57 -8.40 -2.77
C SER A 66 -0.24 -8.85 -3.36
N SER A 67 0.62 -7.90 -3.69
CA SER A 67 1.96 -8.18 -4.21
C SER A 67 2.99 -7.28 -3.57
N PHE A 68 4.19 -7.82 -3.40
CA PHE A 68 5.31 -7.12 -2.78
C PHE A 68 6.45 -6.95 -3.78
N GLU A 69 6.94 -5.72 -3.89
CA GLU A 69 8.25 -5.37 -4.43
C GLU A 69 8.89 -4.41 -3.42
N GLU A 70 10.22 -4.39 -3.37
CA GLU A 70 10.93 -3.46 -2.48
C GLU A 70 10.55 -2.01 -2.81
N GLY A 71 10.00 -1.31 -1.82
CA GLY A 71 9.52 0.06 -1.98
C GLY A 71 8.10 0.22 -2.52
N HIS A 72 7.47 -0.85 -3.01
CA HIS A 72 6.15 -0.76 -3.63
C HIS A 72 5.31 -2.02 -3.39
N ILE A 73 4.21 -1.87 -2.71
CA ILE A 73 3.22 -2.93 -2.49
C ILE A 73 1.93 -2.56 -3.22
N VAL A 74 1.35 -3.51 -3.93
CA VAL A 74 -0.02 -3.39 -4.44
C VAL A 74 -0.93 -4.16 -3.51
N ASP A 75 -1.78 -3.43 -2.78
CA ASP A 75 -2.82 -4.00 -1.93
C ASP A 75 -4.17 -3.88 -2.63
N ARG A 76 -5.11 -4.74 -2.29
CA ARG A 76 -6.43 -4.74 -2.93
C ARG A 76 -7.53 -4.73 -1.90
N THR A 77 -8.60 -4.01 -2.21
CA THR A 77 -9.77 -3.97 -1.34
C THR A 77 -10.48 -5.33 -1.35
N LEU A 78 -11.09 -5.64 -0.20
CA LEU A 78 -11.89 -6.85 -0.06
C LEU A 78 -13.07 -6.81 -1.04
N PHE A 79 -13.51 -7.96 -1.54
CA PHE A 79 -14.60 -8.16 -2.50
C PHE A 79 -14.38 -7.54 -3.89
N MET A 80 -14.22 -6.21 -3.99
CA MET A 80 -14.13 -5.52 -5.28
C MET A 80 -12.72 -5.57 -5.88
N GLN A 81 -11.72 -5.88 -5.07
CA GLN A 81 -10.33 -6.03 -5.51
C GLN A 81 -9.77 -4.78 -6.20
N PHE A 82 -10.22 -3.59 -5.78
CA PHE A 82 -9.63 -2.33 -6.26
C PHE A 82 -8.15 -2.28 -5.90
N PRO A 83 -7.25 -2.10 -6.89
CA PRO A 83 -5.82 -2.02 -6.60
C PRO A 83 -5.45 -0.65 -6.04
N ASP A 84 -4.69 -0.67 -4.97
CA ASP A 84 -4.13 0.51 -4.32
C ASP A 84 -2.61 0.37 -4.26
N ASP A 85 -1.91 1.45 -4.56
CA ASP A 85 -0.45 1.49 -4.49
C ASP A 85 -0.01 2.00 -3.12
N LEU A 86 0.83 1.22 -2.44
CA LEU A 86 1.52 1.62 -1.22
C LEU A 86 3.02 1.69 -1.51
N PHE A 87 3.57 2.89 -1.40
CA PHE A 87 5.00 3.13 -1.53
C PHE A 87 5.63 3.42 -0.18
N TYR A 88 6.88 3.04 -0.01
CA TYR A 88 7.67 3.44 1.15
C TYR A 88 9.11 3.75 0.76
N GLU A 89 9.69 4.72 1.46
CA GLU A 89 11.06 5.18 1.25
C GLU A 89 11.74 5.39 2.59
N ASN A 90 12.91 4.79 2.76
CA ASN A 90 13.73 4.95 3.95
C ASN A 90 14.75 6.07 3.71
N THR A 91 14.63 7.15 4.48
CA THR A 91 15.53 8.30 4.40
C THR A 91 16.58 8.33 5.51
N CYS A 92 16.82 7.18 6.17
CA CYS A 92 17.76 7.04 7.28
C CYS A 92 17.43 7.99 8.45
N GLY A 93 16.53 7.57 9.29
CA GLY A 93 15.96 8.33 10.40
C GLY A 93 14.47 8.56 10.29
N ASN A 94 13.95 8.58 9.07
CA ASN A 94 12.54 8.63 8.79
C ASN A 94 12.19 7.64 7.70
N ILE A 95 10.97 7.10 7.77
CA ILE A 95 10.40 6.29 6.69
C ILE A 95 9.14 7.00 6.23
N GLU A 96 9.05 7.29 4.95
CA GLU A 96 7.89 7.90 4.34
C GLU A 96 7.04 6.86 3.65
N PHE A 97 5.72 6.96 3.82
CA PHE A 97 4.72 6.08 3.21
C PHE A 97 3.71 6.88 2.42
N HIS A 98 3.32 6.35 1.28
CA HIS A 98 2.29 6.93 0.42
C HIS A 98 1.35 5.82 -0.03
N SER A 99 0.06 5.95 0.27
CA SER A 99 -0.97 4.98 -0.11
C SER A 99 -2.04 5.67 -0.94
N GLN A 100 -2.27 5.19 -2.16
CA GLN A 100 -3.18 5.82 -3.11
C GLN A 100 -3.94 4.79 -3.93
N SER A 101 -5.24 4.99 -4.07
CA SER A 101 -6.08 4.17 -4.92
C SER A 101 -5.90 4.54 -6.39
N ARG A 102 -5.84 3.53 -7.27
CA ARG A 102 -5.77 3.75 -8.72
C ARG A 102 -7.10 4.21 -9.30
N LEU A 103 -8.20 3.77 -8.72
CA LEU A 103 -9.57 4.03 -9.20
C LEU A 103 -10.38 4.76 -8.14
N GLY A 104 -11.32 5.60 -8.61
CA GLY A 104 -12.26 6.31 -7.76
C GLY A 104 -11.79 7.70 -7.35
N VAL A 105 -12.73 8.50 -6.85
CA VAL A 105 -12.49 9.87 -6.36
C VAL A 105 -12.44 9.96 -4.85
N GLY A 106 -12.89 8.91 -4.15
CA GLY A 106 -12.86 8.80 -2.71
C GLY A 106 -12.77 7.32 -2.30
N ASP A 107 -12.08 7.04 -1.22
CA ASP A 107 -11.77 5.69 -0.75
C ASP A 107 -12.46 5.31 0.55
N MET A 108 -13.32 6.19 1.10
CA MET A 108 -13.98 6.01 2.40
C MET A 108 -13.00 5.77 3.55
N GLY A 109 -11.78 6.34 3.46
CA GLY A 109 -10.74 6.19 4.46
C GLY A 109 -9.89 4.92 4.33
N VAL A 110 -10.02 4.16 3.26
CA VAL A 110 -9.28 2.89 3.08
C VAL A 110 -7.77 3.10 3.11
N ASN A 111 -7.25 4.11 2.42
CA ASN A 111 -5.80 4.37 2.41
C ASN A 111 -5.28 4.80 3.79
N GLN A 112 -6.01 5.67 4.51
CA GLN A 112 -5.64 6.04 5.87
C GLN A 112 -5.70 4.83 6.83
N ASN A 113 -6.73 4.02 6.74
CA ASN A 113 -6.87 2.82 7.58
C ASN A 113 -5.74 1.82 7.29
N ARG A 114 -5.32 1.70 6.03
CA ARG A 114 -4.17 0.86 5.64
C ARG A 114 -2.89 1.34 6.32
N LEU A 115 -2.63 2.65 6.28
CA LEU A 115 -1.45 3.23 6.95
C LEU A 115 -1.52 3.08 8.47
N ASP A 116 -2.70 3.22 9.07
CA ASP A 116 -2.87 3.01 10.52
C ASP A 116 -2.59 1.56 10.90
N ASP A 117 -3.04 0.59 10.12
CA ASP A 117 -2.75 -0.83 10.32
C ASP A 117 -1.25 -1.11 10.20
N LEU A 118 -0.62 -0.59 9.15
CA LEU A 118 0.81 -0.71 8.94
C LEU A 118 1.61 -0.10 10.10
N LYS A 119 1.23 1.08 10.55
CA LYS A 119 1.87 1.76 11.67
C LYS A 119 1.85 0.89 12.92
N GLY A 120 0.69 0.33 13.25
CA GLY A 120 0.55 -0.58 14.40
C GLY A 120 1.47 -1.80 14.28
N PHE A 121 1.56 -2.37 13.09
CA PHE A 121 2.45 -3.51 12.82
C PHE A 121 3.93 -3.13 13.01
N LEU A 122 4.36 -2.02 12.42
CA LEU A 122 5.76 -1.57 12.50
C LEU A 122 6.17 -1.13 13.92
N GLU A 123 5.26 -0.53 14.70
CA GLU A 123 5.51 -0.13 16.08
C GLU A 123 5.70 -1.33 17.02
N GLN A 124 5.10 -2.48 16.69
CA GLN A 124 5.21 -3.71 17.46
C GLN A 124 6.23 -4.70 16.88
N TYR A 125 6.84 -4.37 15.75
CA TYR A 125 7.82 -5.24 15.11
C TYR A 125 9.07 -5.38 15.97
N ASP A 126 9.63 -6.59 16.03
CA ASP A 126 10.82 -6.88 16.82
C ASP A 126 12.09 -6.47 16.03
N TRP A 127 12.41 -5.18 16.06
CA TRP A 127 13.57 -4.64 15.38
C TRP A 127 14.88 -5.10 16.02
N SER A 128 15.87 -5.45 15.21
CA SER A 128 17.18 -5.89 15.69
C SER A 128 18.01 -4.76 16.31
N GLY A 129 17.68 -3.50 16.02
CA GLY A 129 18.49 -2.34 16.38
C GLY A 129 19.55 -1.98 15.34
N GLU A 130 19.59 -2.69 14.20
CA GLU A 130 20.46 -2.32 13.09
C GLU A 130 19.96 -1.03 12.44
N THR A 131 20.84 -0.01 12.42
CA THR A 131 20.49 1.30 11.89
C THR A 131 20.73 1.41 10.38
N CYS A 132 20.11 2.39 9.76
CA CYS A 132 20.35 2.76 8.36
C CYS A 132 21.76 3.33 8.19
N GLN A 133 22.47 2.83 7.19
CA GLN A 133 23.83 3.32 6.88
C GLN A 133 23.93 3.77 5.42
#